data_85d7a1713cbeea63be379a12d50c279f
#
_entry.id   85d7a1713cbeea63be379a12d50c279f
#
_cell.length_a   1.000
_cell.length_b   1.000
_cell.length_c   1.000
_cell.angle_alpha   90.00
_cell.angle_beta   90.00
_cell.angle_gamma   90.00
#
_symmetry.space_group_name_H-M   'P 1'
#
loop_
_entity.id
_entity.type
_entity.pdbx_description
1 polymer ?
#
loop_
_entity_poly.entity_id
_entity_poly.type
_entity_poly.pdbx_seq_one_letter_code
_entity_poly.pdbx_strand_id
1 'polypeptide(L)'
;MKRVFTLFFVLSLFCMLFGNIVLAADFPSKPIKLIVPWGAGGNADVQARILAKASEQFLSQPVAVTNKPGGATIPGVTESLQAKPDGYTLIWIAIPSVATQPFLRKTPYTLNDLYPLANVSRNTLVLYVRDDSPWYTLKQFLDGAKTQRIGMSLNAIGALPHLAAVELAKGAGVVFKYVTAKSSAGAVVSLLGGHVQAALAHEPQAFSHGKGLRALAVFESERSAYLPLVPTAKEQGYDIVGYVRDSVAINVKAPQEVKD
;
A
#
# COMPACT_ATOMS: atom_id res chain seq x y z
N MET A 1 -31.96 57.78 -32.13
CA MET A 1 -31.96 56.29 -32.15
C MET A 1 -30.56 55.69 -32.38
N LYS A 2 -29.77 56.11 -33.37
CA LYS A 2 -28.42 55.53 -33.64
C LYS A 2 -27.47 55.60 -32.46
N ARG A 3 -27.39 56.69 -31.69
CA ARG A 3 -26.50 56.86 -30.56
C ARG A 3 -26.83 55.95 -29.37
N VAL A 4 -28.08 55.63 -29.13
CA VAL A 4 -28.52 54.71 -28.08
C VAL A 4 -28.17 53.28 -28.43
N PHE A 5 -28.25 52.88 -29.67
CA PHE A 5 -27.90 51.56 -30.17
C PHE A 5 -26.36 51.29 -30.06
N THR A 6 -25.56 52.33 -30.36
CA THR A 6 -24.10 52.25 -30.23
C THR A 6 -23.68 52.09 -28.76
N LEU A 7 -24.35 52.80 -27.84
CA LEU A 7 -24.07 52.71 -26.41
C LEU A 7 -24.40 51.28 -25.86
N PHE A 8 -25.53 50.71 -26.28
CA PHE A 8 -25.91 49.35 -25.91
C PHE A 8 -24.94 48.31 -26.46
N PHE A 9 -24.47 48.48 -27.69
CA PHE A 9 -23.51 47.58 -28.32
C PHE A 9 -22.12 47.63 -27.64
N VAL A 10 -21.64 48.79 -27.26
CA VAL A 10 -20.38 48.99 -26.54
C VAL A 10 -20.51 48.42 -25.14
N LEU A 11 -21.64 48.59 -24.45
CA LEU A 11 -21.87 48.05 -23.11
C LEU A 11 -21.95 46.51 -23.12
N SER A 12 -22.60 45.95 -24.16
CA SER A 12 -22.68 44.50 -24.37
C SER A 12 -21.31 43.87 -24.67
N LEU A 13 -20.47 44.57 -25.47
CA LEU A 13 -19.12 44.11 -25.79
C LEU A 13 -18.20 44.19 -24.55
N PHE A 14 -18.41 45.22 -23.71
CA PHE A 14 -17.69 45.38 -22.44
C PHE A 14 -18.04 44.29 -21.42
N CYS A 15 -19.32 43.90 -21.31
CA CYS A 15 -19.75 42.79 -20.48
C CYS A 15 -19.23 41.41 -20.97
N MET A 16 -19.05 41.23 -22.27
CA MET A 16 -18.45 39.98 -22.81
C MET A 16 -16.94 39.88 -22.54
N LEU A 17 -16.24 41.03 -22.46
CA LEU A 17 -14.80 41.04 -22.18
C LEU A 17 -14.45 40.79 -20.70
N PHE A 18 -15.38 41.05 -19.78
CA PHE A 18 -15.18 40.81 -18.33
C PHE A 18 -15.82 39.50 -17.82
N GLY A 19 -16.48 38.73 -18.70
CA GLY A 19 -17.30 37.58 -18.33
C GLY A 19 -16.58 36.30 -17.91
N ASN A 20 -15.24 36.26 -17.94
CA ASN A 20 -14.51 35.00 -17.63
C ASN A 20 -13.20 35.22 -16.88
N ILE A 21 -13.20 36.06 -15.84
CA ILE A 21 -12.18 35.86 -14.82
C ILE A 21 -12.70 34.71 -13.92
N VAL A 22 -12.61 33.48 -14.42
CA VAL A 22 -12.60 32.31 -13.55
C VAL A 22 -11.28 32.42 -12.79
N LEU A 23 -11.33 33.00 -11.59
CA LEU A 23 -10.25 32.83 -10.61
C LEU A 23 -10.11 31.33 -10.46
N ALA A 24 -9.06 30.74 -11.03
CA ALA A 24 -8.68 29.39 -10.76
C ALA A 24 -8.55 29.29 -9.23
N ALA A 25 -9.50 28.62 -8.59
CA ALA A 25 -9.41 28.41 -7.16
C ALA A 25 -8.09 27.68 -6.89
N ASP A 26 -7.26 28.26 -6.01
CA ASP A 26 -5.99 27.66 -5.66
C ASP A 26 -6.19 26.20 -5.25
N PHE A 27 -5.51 25.30 -5.93
CA PHE A 27 -5.53 23.87 -5.56
C PHE A 27 -4.61 23.65 -4.35
N PRO A 28 -5.05 22.92 -3.30
CA PRO A 28 -6.40 22.35 -3.07
C PRO A 28 -7.35 23.35 -2.39
N SER A 29 -8.62 23.44 -2.87
CA SER A 29 -9.69 24.26 -2.27
C SER A 29 -10.67 23.50 -1.39
N LYS A 30 -10.54 22.17 -1.31
CA LYS A 30 -11.36 21.24 -0.51
C LYS A 30 -10.50 20.08 -0.03
N PRO A 31 -10.94 19.31 1.00
CA PRO A 31 -10.20 18.15 1.49
C PRO A 31 -9.84 17.14 0.39
N ILE A 32 -8.61 16.62 0.48
CA ILE A 32 -8.11 15.57 -0.42
C ILE A 32 -8.41 14.22 0.22
N LYS A 33 -8.98 13.29 -0.54
CA LYS A 33 -9.21 11.91 -0.10
C LYS A 33 -8.01 11.04 -0.44
N LEU A 34 -7.42 10.36 0.56
CA LEU A 34 -6.41 9.33 0.36
C LEU A 34 -7.01 7.94 0.66
N ILE A 35 -7.22 7.16 -0.38
CA ILE A 35 -7.72 5.78 -0.25
C ILE A 35 -6.56 4.87 0.11
N VAL A 36 -6.71 4.08 1.19
CA VAL A 36 -5.77 3.04 1.61
C VAL A 36 -6.44 1.69 1.38
N PRO A 37 -5.99 0.86 0.42
CA PRO A 37 -6.66 -0.40 0.08
C PRO A 37 -6.31 -1.55 1.04
N TRP A 38 -5.99 -1.21 2.28
CA TRP A 38 -5.66 -2.12 3.38
C TRP A 38 -6.45 -1.78 4.64
N GLY A 39 -6.54 -2.75 5.56
CA GLY A 39 -7.25 -2.56 6.83
C GLY A 39 -6.61 -1.49 7.73
N ALA A 40 -7.46 -0.82 8.49
CA ALA A 40 -7.06 0.15 9.50
C ALA A 40 -6.10 -0.47 10.53
N GLY A 41 -5.15 0.33 11.06
CA GLY A 41 -4.11 -0.11 11.99
C GLY A 41 -3.00 -0.95 11.33
N GLY A 42 -3.10 -1.27 10.04
CA GLY A 42 -2.03 -1.89 9.28
C GLY A 42 -0.92 -0.90 8.93
N ASN A 43 0.23 -1.43 8.47
CA ASN A 43 1.40 -0.61 8.14
C ASN A 43 1.07 0.53 7.14
N ALA A 44 0.36 0.23 6.07
CA ALA A 44 -0.05 1.23 5.08
C ALA A 44 -0.96 2.32 5.66
N ASP A 45 -1.90 1.96 6.55
CA ASP A 45 -2.81 2.91 7.20
C ASP A 45 -2.05 3.86 8.13
N VAL A 46 -1.17 3.33 8.96
CA VAL A 46 -0.35 4.14 9.90
C VAL A 46 0.52 5.12 9.11
N GLN A 47 1.20 4.66 8.08
CA GLN A 47 2.05 5.52 7.25
C GLN A 47 1.26 6.57 6.47
N ALA A 48 0.10 6.20 5.92
CA ALA A 48 -0.78 7.13 5.23
C ALA A 48 -1.29 8.24 6.16
N ARG A 49 -1.61 7.92 7.42
CA ARG A 49 -2.02 8.91 8.43
C ARG A 49 -0.87 9.82 8.85
N ILE A 50 0.34 9.28 8.98
CA ILE A 50 1.55 10.10 9.24
C ILE A 50 1.78 11.07 8.09
N LEU A 51 1.71 10.59 6.84
CA LEU A 51 1.84 11.46 5.66
C LEU A 51 0.74 12.51 5.62
N ALA A 52 -0.52 12.13 5.83
CA ALA A 52 -1.65 13.04 5.88
C ALA A 52 -1.46 14.14 6.93
N LYS A 53 -1.01 13.77 8.13
CA LYS A 53 -0.70 14.75 9.19
C LYS A 53 0.47 15.65 8.84
N ALA A 54 1.54 15.11 8.27
CA ALA A 54 2.70 15.90 7.87
C ALA A 54 2.37 16.86 6.72
N SER A 55 1.46 16.51 5.83
CA SER A 55 1.05 17.36 4.70
C SER A 55 0.23 18.58 5.09
N GLU A 56 -0.39 18.59 6.29
CA GLU A 56 -1.20 19.72 6.78
C GLU A 56 -0.40 21.05 6.85
N GLN A 57 0.90 20.98 7.05
CA GLN A 57 1.76 22.17 7.10
C GLN A 57 2.08 22.77 5.71
N PHE A 58 1.79 22.04 4.64
CA PHE A 58 2.08 22.43 3.26
C PHE A 58 0.81 22.64 2.43
N LEU A 59 -0.27 21.97 2.81
CA LEU A 59 -1.54 22.03 2.10
C LEU A 59 -2.53 22.89 2.89
N SER A 60 -3.27 23.73 2.18
CA SER A 60 -4.36 24.55 2.77
C SER A 60 -5.58 23.71 3.19
N GLN A 61 -5.62 22.44 2.81
CA GLN A 61 -6.72 21.51 3.05
C GLN A 61 -6.22 20.19 3.67
N PRO A 62 -7.02 19.55 4.54
CA PRO A 62 -6.63 18.29 5.14
C PRO A 62 -6.65 17.13 4.12
N VAL A 63 -5.82 16.12 4.40
CA VAL A 63 -5.85 14.85 3.68
C VAL A 63 -6.63 13.82 4.52
N ALA A 64 -7.80 13.42 4.03
CA ALA A 64 -8.69 12.48 4.70
C ALA A 64 -8.38 11.04 4.29
N VAL A 65 -7.82 10.24 5.22
CA VAL A 65 -7.50 8.83 4.98
C VAL A 65 -8.75 7.95 5.10
N THR A 66 -9.01 7.14 4.09
CA THR A 66 -10.14 6.20 4.03
C THR A 66 -9.65 4.80 3.71
N ASN A 67 -9.94 3.82 4.58
CA ASN A 67 -9.57 2.43 4.35
C ASN A 67 -10.60 1.71 3.46
N LYS A 68 -10.14 1.02 2.42
CA LYS A 68 -10.96 0.19 1.51
C LYS A 68 -10.33 -1.20 1.33
N PRO A 69 -10.31 -2.03 2.40
CA PRO A 69 -9.62 -3.31 2.36
C PRO A 69 -10.39 -4.38 1.57
N GLY A 70 -9.67 -5.45 1.20
CA GLY A 70 -10.24 -6.64 0.56
C GLY A 70 -9.92 -6.74 -0.92
N GLY A 71 -10.30 -7.87 -1.53
CA GLY A 71 -10.12 -8.16 -2.95
C GLY A 71 -8.68 -7.94 -3.46
N ALA A 72 -7.68 -8.13 -2.62
CA ALA A 72 -6.27 -7.90 -2.94
C ALA A 72 -6.02 -6.50 -3.56
N THR A 73 -6.59 -5.46 -2.95
CA THR A 73 -6.50 -4.03 -3.31
C THR A 73 -7.41 -3.56 -4.45
N ILE A 74 -7.97 -4.48 -5.25
CA ILE A 74 -8.74 -4.15 -6.45
C ILE A 74 -9.88 -3.15 -6.19
N PRO A 75 -10.75 -3.31 -5.15
CA PRO A 75 -11.83 -2.35 -4.91
C PRO A 75 -11.34 -0.94 -4.61
N GLY A 76 -10.26 -0.80 -3.83
CA GLY A 76 -9.70 0.51 -3.50
C GLY A 76 -9.09 1.22 -4.71
N VAL A 77 -8.33 0.50 -5.52
CA VAL A 77 -7.75 1.03 -6.77
C VAL A 77 -8.85 1.41 -7.76
N THR A 78 -9.86 0.55 -7.90
CA THR A 78 -11.00 0.82 -8.79
C THR A 78 -11.75 2.09 -8.38
N GLU A 79 -12.04 2.25 -7.06
CA GLU A 79 -12.72 3.45 -6.56
C GLU A 79 -11.91 4.73 -6.84
N SER A 80 -10.58 4.67 -6.66
CA SER A 80 -9.73 5.83 -6.95
C SER A 80 -9.73 6.23 -8.42
N LEU A 81 -9.80 5.26 -9.32
CA LEU A 81 -9.81 5.49 -10.76
C LEU A 81 -11.18 5.89 -11.30
N GLN A 82 -12.28 5.53 -10.61
CA GLN A 82 -13.64 5.95 -10.94
C GLN A 82 -13.97 7.36 -10.44
N ALA A 83 -13.17 7.88 -9.48
CA ALA A 83 -13.31 9.25 -9.03
C ALA A 83 -12.95 10.25 -10.16
N LYS A 84 -13.41 11.51 -10.03
CA LYS A 84 -12.99 12.56 -10.94
C LYS A 84 -11.47 12.70 -10.91
N PRO A 85 -10.81 12.77 -12.06
CA PRO A 85 -9.35 12.92 -12.13
C PRO A 85 -8.94 14.39 -11.92
N ASP A 86 -9.43 15.01 -10.83
CA ASP A 86 -9.26 16.43 -10.49
C ASP A 86 -8.22 16.69 -9.38
N GLY A 87 -7.48 15.64 -8.98
CA GLY A 87 -6.46 15.76 -7.94
C GLY A 87 -6.95 15.47 -6.52
N TYR A 88 -8.26 15.44 -6.27
CA TYR A 88 -8.82 15.29 -4.93
C TYR A 88 -9.00 13.86 -4.45
N THR A 89 -8.65 12.87 -5.28
CA THR A 89 -8.65 11.46 -4.87
C THR A 89 -7.30 10.83 -5.18
N LEU A 90 -6.58 10.51 -4.12
CA LEU A 90 -5.31 9.82 -4.15
C LEU A 90 -5.50 8.35 -3.72
N ILE A 91 -4.57 7.51 -4.10
CA ILE A 91 -4.52 6.10 -3.71
C ILE A 91 -3.15 5.77 -3.13
N TRP A 92 -3.14 5.10 -1.98
CA TRP A 92 -1.94 4.46 -1.44
C TRP A 92 -1.72 3.15 -2.17
N ILE A 93 -0.60 2.98 -2.81
CA ILE A 93 -0.24 1.77 -3.55
C ILE A 93 0.98 1.08 -2.95
N ALA A 94 0.87 -0.22 -2.77
CA ALA A 94 2.01 -1.12 -2.62
C ALA A 94 2.32 -1.66 -4.01
N ILE A 95 3.34 -1.16 -4.67
CA ILE A 95 3.59 -1.39 -6.10
C ILE A 95 3.50 -2.88 -6.49
N PRO A 96 4.17 -3.83 -5.79
CA PRO A 96 4.07 -5.24 -6.17
C PRO A 96 2.62 -5.75 -6.15
N SER A 97 1.82 -5.37 -5.15
CA SER A 97 0.43 -5.84 -5.02
C SER A 97 -0.44 -5.35 -6.17
N VAL A 98 -0.35 -4.08 -6.51
CA VAL A 98 -1.15 -3.49 -7.61
C VAL A 98 -0.68 -4.01 -8.96
N ALA A 99 0.63 -4.20 -9.15
CA ALA A 99 1.23 -4.70 -10.39
C ALA A 99 0.85 -6.14 -10.72
N THR A 100 0.75 -7.00 -9.71
CA THR A 100 0.53 -8.44 -9.91
C THR A 100 -0.93 -8.81 -10.15
N GLN A 101 -1.88 -8.05 -9.62
CA GLN A 101 -3.30 -8.41 -9.72
C GLN A 101 -3.82 -8.57 -11.16
N PRO A 102 -3.47 -7.71 -12.14
CA PRO A 102 -3.88 -7.88 -13.52
C PRO A 102 -3.41 -9.18 -14.18
N PHE A 103 -2.31 -9.78 -13.69
CA PHE A 103 -1.80 -11.06 -14.19
C PHE A 103 -2.47 -12.27 -13.52
N LEU A 104 -3.01 -12.10 -12.33
CA LEU A 104 -3.64 -13.16 -11.55
C LEU A 104 -5.14 -13.29 -11.80
N ARG A 105 -5.78 -12.19 -12.19
CA ARG A 105 -7.23 -12.12 -12.41
C ARG A 105 -7.62 -10.92 -13.25
N LYS A 106 -8.85 -10.94 -13.79
CA LYS A 106 -9.40 -9.78 -14.50
C LYS A 106 -9.56 -8.61 -13.54
N THR A 107 -8.89 -7.50 -13.83
CA THR A 107 -9.02 -6.23 -13.10
C THR A 107 -9.62 -5.17 -14.02
N PRO A 108 -10.34 -4.18 -13.47
CA PRO A 108 -10.83 -3.04 -14.25
C PRO A 108 -9.77 -1.95 -14.45
N TYR A 109 -8.50 -2.25 -14.20
CA TYR A 109 -7.38 -1.33 -14.31
C TYR A 109 -6.09 -2.05 -14.73
N THR A 110 -5.13 -1.26 -15.19
CA THR A 110 -3.72 -1.62 -15.40
C THR A 110 -2.83 -0.65 -14.61
N LEU A 111 -1.54 -0.92 -14.53
CA LEU A 111 -0.60 0.03 -13.91
C LEU A 111 -0.54 1.38 -14.65
N ASN A 112 -0.78 1.39 -15.96
CA ASN A 112 -0.74 2.60 -16.77
C ASN A 112 -1.88 3.58 -16.46
N ASP A 113 -2.90 3.16 -15.72
CA ASP A 113 -4.00 4.02 -15.27
C ASP A 113 -3.62 4.86 -14.03
N LEU A 114 -2.48 4.54 -13.39
CA LEU A 114 -1.99 5.19 -12.19
C LEU A 114 -0.72 6.00 -12.49
N TYR A 115 -0.67 7.22 -11.98
CA TYR A 115 0.53 8.06 -11.99
C TYR A 115 1.09 8.12 -10.56
N PRO A 116 2.30 7.57 -10.29
CA PRO A 116 2.91 7.64 -8.98
C PRO A 116 3.42 9.07 -8.73
N LEU A 117 2.99 9.66 -7.62
CA LEU A 117 3.42 11.00 -7.21
C LEU A 117 4.73 10.93 -6.40
N ALA A 118 4.78 10.03 -5.42
CA ALA A 118 5.95 9.89 -4.56
C ALA A 118 6.06 8.48 -3.96
N ASN A 119 7.30 8.01 -3.78
CA ASN A 119 7.60 6.89 -2.90
C ASN A 119 7.65 7.42 -1.46
N VAL A 120 6.83 6.84 -0.58
CA VAL A 120 6.71 7.27 0.82
C VAL A 120 7.59 6.42 1.73
N SER A 121 7.63 5.12 1.49
CA SER A 121 8.38 4.22 2.36
C SER A 121 8.88 2.97 1.63
N ARG A 122 9.84 2.32 2.29
CA ARG A 122 10.30 0.97 1.98
C ARG A 122 10.07 0.10 3.19
N ASN A 123 9.38 -1.03 3.01
CA ASN A 123 9.03 -1.92 4.08
C ASN A 123 9.58 -3.32 3.80
N THR A 124 10.44 -3.77 4.67
CA THR A 124 11.05 -5.11 4.64
C THR A 124 10.03 -6.17 5.06
N LEU A 125 10.06 -7.34 4.44
CA LEU A 125 9.31 -8.50 4.87
C LEU A 125 10.09 -9.29 5.91
N VAL A 126 9.35 -9.84 6.87
CA VAL A 126 9.88 -10.69 7.94
C VAL A 126 8.98 -11.89 8.12
N LEU A 127 9.58 -13.06 8.25
CA LEU A 127 8.90 -14.30 8.64
C LEU A 127 8.84 -14.37 10.16
N TYR A 128 7.63 -14.41 10.68
CA TYR A 128 7.34 -14.52 12.10
C TYR A 128 6.73 -15.86 12.45
N VAL A 129 7.09 -16.36 13.61
CA VAL A 129 6.40 -17.41 14.34
C VAL A 129 6.09 -16.89 15.75
N ARG A 130 5.26 -17.61 16.50
CA ARG A 130 5.06 -17.28 17.92
C ARG A 130 6.34 -17.56 18.71
N ASP A 131 6.59 -16.85 19.79
CA ASP A 131 7.77 -17.04 20.63
C ASP A 131 7.78 -18.37 21.37
N ASP A 132 6.61 -18.98 21.61
CA ASP A 132 6.47 -20.34 22.15
C ASP A 132 6.56 -21.46 21.09
N SER A 133 6.79 -21.09 19.82
CA SER A 133 6.98 -22.04 18.72
C SER A 133 8.26 -22.87 18.92
N PRO A 134 8.28 -24.15 18.48
CA PRO A 134 9.48 -24.98 18.55
C PRO A 134 10.60 -24.56 17.57
N TRP A 135 10.33 -23.59 16.69
CA TRP A 135 11.27 -23.16 15.65
C TRP A 135 12.00 -21.89 16.05
N TYR A 136 13.33 -21.95 16.12
CA TYR A 136 14.21 -20.83 16.45
C TYR A 136 14.97 -20.31 15.24
N THR A 137 14.99 -21.05 14.14
CA THR A 137 15.68 -20.69 12.89
C THR A 137 14.77 -20.98 11.68
N LEU A 138 15.05 -20.32 10.54
CA LEU A 138 14.36 -20.62 9.29
C LEU A 138 14.51 -22.09 8.89
N LYS A 139 15.70 -22.67 9.09
CA LYS A 139 15.95 -24.08 8.81
C LYS A 139 15.02 -25.00 9.62
N GLN A 140 14.92 -24.81 10.93
CA GLN A 140 14.03 -25.60 11.78
C GLN A 140 12.56 -25.48 11.36
N PHE A 141 12.14 -24.26 11.01
CA PHE A 141 10.79 -24.00 10.52
C PHE A 141 10.50 -24.76 9.21
N LEU A 142 11.42 -24.69 8.25
CA LEU A 142 11.27 -25.37 6.96
C LEU A 142 11.36 -26.88 7.08
N ASP A 143 12.23 -27.42 7.95
CA ASP A 143 12.28 -28.86 8.24
C ASP A 143 10.97 -29.32 8.90
N GLY A 144 10.40 -28.55 9.81
CA GLY A 144 9.07 -28.80 10.34
C GLY A 144 7.97 -28.80 9.27
N ALA A 145 8.07 -27.90 8.30
CA ALA A 145 7.12 -27.80 7.18
C ALA A 145 7.16 -29.01 6.23
N LYS A 146 8.21 -29.82 6.24
CA LYS A 146 8.29 -31.08 5.48
C LYS A 146 7.45 -32.18 6.11
N THR A 147 7.23 -32.12 7.42
CA THR A 147 6.58 -33.21 8.19
C THR A 147 5.18 -32.83 8.65
N GLN A 148 4.84 -31.57 8.68
CA GLN A 148 3.53 -31.06 9.10
C GLN A 148 3.01 -29.95 8.21
N ARG A 149 1.69 -29.82 8.16
CA ARG A 149 1.03 -28.79 7.37
C ARG A 149 1.13 -27.44 8.08
N ILE A 150 1.83 -26.49 7.50
CA ILE A 150 2.00 -25.13 8.04
C ILE A 150 0.97 -24.18 7.44
N GLY A 151 0.15 -23.58 8.30
CA GLY A 151 -0.64 -22.40 7.96
C GLY A 151 0.22 -21.16 8.04
N MET A 152 0.25 -20.36 6.96
CA MET A 152 0.97 -19.10 6.91
C MET A 152 0.01 -17.97 6.60
N SER A 153 -0.07 -17.00 7.50
CA SER A 153 -0.89 -15.80 7.31
C SER A 153 -0.11 -14.71 6.57
N LEU A 154 -0.80 -14.02 5.68
CA LEU A 154 -0.29 -12.90 4.89
C LEU A 154 -1.44 -11.96 4.49
N ASN A 155 -1.13 -10.76 3.98
CA ASN A 155 -2.14 -9.73 3.74
C ASN A 155 -3.03 -10.00 2.52
N ALA A 156 -2.50 -10.59 1.43
CA ALA A 156 -3.28 -10.93 0.23
C ALA A 156 -2.54 -11.91 -0.68
N ILE A 157 -3.30 -12.73 -1.42
CA ILE A 157 -2.76 -13.54 -2.52
C ILE A 157 -2.30 -12.63 -3.65
N GLY A 158 -1.10 -12.88 -4.16
CA GLY A 158 -0.45 -12.06 -5.20
C GLY A 158 0.22 -10.79 -4.68
N ALA A 159 0.09 -10.47 -3.39
CA ALA A 159 0.93 -9.45 -2.77
C ALA A 159 2.35 -9.97 -2.55
N LEU A 160 3.29 -9.08 -2.32
CA LEU A 160 4.70 -9.46 -2.13
C LEU A 160 4.92 -10.53 -1.04
N PRO A 161 4.25 -10.49 0.14
CA PRO A 161 4.39 -11.55 1.12
C PRO A 161 3.99 -12.93 0.56
N HIS A 162 2.96 -13.00 -0.29
CA HIS A 162 2.58 -14.26 -0.92
C HIS A 162 3.64 -14.74 -1.93
N LEU A 163 4.17 -13.84 -2.76
CA LEU A 163 5.20 -14.21 -3.75
C LEU A 163 6.47 -14.70 -3.07
N ALA A 164 6.93 -14.00 -2.03
CA ALA A 164 8.10 -14.42 -1.25
C ALA A 164 7.87 -15.76 -0.53
N ALA A 165 6.66 -16.00 -0.01
CA ALA A 165 6.31 -17.28 0.60
C ALA A 165 6.28 -18.42 -0.41
N VAL A 166 5.79 -18.20 -1.64
CA VAL A 166 5.79 -19.18 -2.72
C VAL A 166 7.23 -19.52 -3.14
N GLU A 167 8.08 -18.51 -3.27
CA GLU A 167 9.48 -18.71 -3.64
C GLU A 167 10.24 -19.48 -2.56
N LEU A 168 10.04 -19.12 -1.28
CA LEU A 168 10.59 -19.84 -0.14
C LEU A 168 10.13 -21.31 -0.14
N ALA A 169 8.83 -21.54 -0.33
CA ALA A 169 8.25 -22.87 -0.37
C ALA A 169 8.87 -23.73 -1.49
N LYS A 170 9.02 -23.14 -2.70
CA LYS A 170 9.66 -23.79 -3.85
C LYS A 170 11.11 -24.12 -3.57
N GLY A 171 11.89 -23.17 -3.05
CA GLY A 171 13.30 -23.37 -2.72
C GLY A 171 13.54 -24.42 -1.63
N ALA A 172 12.60 -24.55 -0.68
CA ALA A 172 12.69 -25.50 0.42
C ALA A 172 12.03 -26.86 0.14
N GLY A 173 11.32 -27.03 -0.98
CA GLY A 173 10.56 -28.23 -1.31
C GLY A 173 9.39 -28.48 -0.35
N VAL A 174 8.71 -27.44 0.12
CA VAL A 174 7.58 -27.51 1.07
C VAL A 174 6.33 -26.85 0.50
N VAL A 175 5.18 -27.08 1.16
CA VAL A 175 3.91 -26.44 0.79
C VAL A 175 3.28 -25.79 2.01
N PHE A 176 2.96 -24.51 1.90
CA PHE A 176 2.23 -23.78 2.93
C PHE A 176 0.74 -23.67 2.59
N LYS A 177 -0.10 -23.66 3.63
CA LYS A 177 -1.51 -23.29 3.51
C LYS A 177 -1.63 -21.79 3.77
N TYR A 178 -1.89 -21.01 2.72
CA TYR A 178 -2.01 -19.54 2.86
C TYR A 178 -3.37 -19.16 3.44
N VAL A 179 -3.33 -18.28 4.45
CA VAL A 179 -4.49 -17.66 5.08
C VAL A 179 -4.37 -16.14 4.91
N THR A 180 -5.36 -15.55 4.25
CA THR A 180 -5.30 -14.11 3.98
C THR A 180 -5.94 -13.29 5.10
N ALA A 181 -5.29 -12.18 5.47
CA ALA A 181 -5.78 -11.15 6.37
C ALA A 181 -6.01 -9.84 5.60
N LYS A 182 -6.66 -8.87 6.23
CA LYS A 182 -6.93 -7.56 5.59
C LYS A 182 -5.76 -6.59 5.66
N SER A 183 -4.70 -6.95 6.41
CA SER A 183 -3.50 -6.13 6.62
C SER A 183 -2.36 -6.98 7.20
N SER A 184 -1.13 -6.43 7.25
CA SER A 184 0.00 -7.08 7.92
C SER A 184 -0.25 -7.26 9.42
N ALA A 185 -0.87 -6.28 10.09
CA ALA A 185 -1.26 -6.41 11.49
C ALA A 185 -2.26 -7.56 11.68
N GLY A 186 -3.28 -7.67 10.80
CA GLY A 186 -4.23 -8.79 10.82
C GLY A 186 -3.57 -10.15 10.62
N ALA A 187 -2.52 -10.23 9.79
CA ALA A 187 -1.75 -11.47 9.62
C ALA A 187 -1.04 -11.87 10.91
N VAL A 188 -0.45 -10.92 11.61
CA VAL A 188 0.21 -11.15 12.91
C VAL A 188 -0.80 -11.49 14.01
N VAL A 189 -1.94 -10.82 14.05
CA VAL A 189 -3.03 -11.16 15.00
C VAL A 189 -3.49 -12.61 14.79
N SER A 190 -3.62 -13.06 13.54
CA SER A 190 -3.96 -14.47 13.24
C SER A 190 -2.91 -15.45 13.76
N LEU A 191 -1.62 -15.09 13.69
CA LEU A 191 -0.51 -15.88 14.25
C LEU A 191 -0.58 -15.93 15.79
N LEU A 192 -0.69 -14.76 16.43
CA LEU A 192 -0.75 -14.64 17.89
C LEU A 192 -1.96 -15.37 18.48
N GLY A 193 -3.10 -15.36 17.76
CA GLY A 193 -4.29 -16.12 18.11
C GLY A 193 -4.18 -17.63 17.88
N GLY A 194 -3.05 -18.14 17.37
CA GLY A 194 -2.83 -19.56 17.13
C GLY A 194 -3.60 -20.15 15.93
N HIS A 195 -4.21 -19.30 15.10
CA HIS A 195 -4.97 -19.75 13.91
C HIS A 195 -4.06 -20.23 12.78
N VAL A 196 -2.80 -19.82 12.80
CA VAL A 196 -1.74 -20.21 11.88
C VAL A 196 -0.43 -20.41 12.64
N GLN A 197 0.54 -21.08 12.01
CA GLN A 197 1.85 -21.36 12.60
C GLN A 197 2.90 -20.30 12.25
N ALA A 198 2.68 -19.55 11.16
CA ALA A 198 3.60 -18.50 10.74
C ALA A 198 2.83 -17.31 10.15
N ALA A 199 3.49 -16.15 10.12
CA ALA A 199 3.02 -14.99 9.37
C ALA A 199 4.19 -14.38 8.59
N LEU A 200 3.93 -14.01 7.34
CA LEU A 200 4.85 -13.20 6.56
C LEU A 200 4.28 -11.78 6.48
N ALA A 201 4.92 -10.87 7.18
CA ALA A 201 4.42 -9.51 7.40
C ALA A 201 5.56 -8.49 7.37
N HIS A 202 5.24 -7.20 7.48
CA HIS A 202 6.25 -6.16 7.45
C HIS A 202 6.95 -6.01 8.80
N GLU A 203 8.20 -5.57 8.77
CA GLU A 203 9.08 -5.41 9.92
C GLU A 203 8.48 -4.61 11.10
N PRO A 204 7.74 -3.48 10.90
CA PRO A 204 7.17 -2.74 12.02
C PRO A 204 6.26 -3.57 12.96
N GLN A 205 5.79 -4.74 12.51
CA GLN A 205 4.97 -5.62 13.34
C GLN A 205 5.76 -6.22 14.51
N ALA A 206 7.08 -6.36 14.38
CA ALA A 206 7.96 -6.80 15.47
C ALA A 206 7.90 -5.85 16.68
N PHE A 207 7.70 -4.56 16.43
CA PHE A 207 7.67 -3.52 17.47
C PHE A 207 6.25 -3.24 17.96
N SER A 208 5.27 -3.27 17.06
CA SER A 208 3.87 -2.99 17.40
C SER A 208 3.24 -4.05 18.31
N HIS A 209 3.70 -5.31 18.21
CA HIS A 209 3.17 -6.44 18.98
C HIS A 209 4.15 -6.96 20.05
N GLY A 210 5.35 -6.41 20.13
CA GLY A 210 6.39 -6.50 21.17
C GLY A 210 6.72 -7.91 21.67
N LYS A 211 5.84 -8.49 22.48
CA LYS A 211 6.01 -9.85 23.03
C LYS A 211 5.13 -10.84 22.28
N GLY A 212 5.59 -12.09 22.21
CA GLY A 212 4.83 -13.18 21.59
C GLY A 212 5.25 -13.50 20.15
N LEU A 213 6.15 -12.71 19.54
CA LEU A 213 6.66 -12.94 18.20
C LEU A 213 8.16 -13.22 18.19
N ARG A 214 8.56 -14.23 17.40
CA ARG A 214 9.95 -14.47 17.03
C ARG A 214 10.10 -14.29 15.53
N ALA A 215 11.02 -13.40 15.11
CA ALA A 215 11.43 -13.25 13.73
C ALA A 215 12.47 -14.32 13.38
N LEU A 216 12.25 -15.07 12.31
CA LEU A 216 13.15 -16.15 11.85
C LEU A 216 14.03 -15.71 10.69
N ALA A 217 13.55 -14.81 9.83
CA ALA A 217 14.29 -14.30 8.70
C ALA A 217 13.75 -12.94 8.25
N VAL A 218 14.64 -12.05 7.82
CA VAL A 218 14.31 -10.86 7.06
C VAL A 218 14.57 -11.14 5.56
N PHE A 219 13.72 -10.61 4.69
CA PHE A 219 13.82 -10.82 3.24
C PHE A 219 14.49 -9.61 2.58
N GLU A 220 15.76 -9.43 2.87
CA GLU A 220 16.61 -8.36 2.35
C GLU A 220 17.97 -8.89 1.94
N SER A 221 18.72 -8.08 1.18
CA SER A 221 20.11 -8.38 0.82
C SER A 221 21.04 -8.36 2.03
N GLU A 222 20.72 -7.52 3.02
CA GLU A 222 21.46 -7.31 4.25
C GLU A 222 20.51 -7.34 5.46
N ARG A 223 21.04 -7.55 6.66
CA ARG A 223 20.24 -7.51 7.88
C ARG A 223 19.62 -6.14 8.10
N SER A 224 18.42 -6.12 8.63
CA SER A 224 17.78 -4.87 9.01
C SER A 224 18.49 -4.20 10.17
N ALA A 225 18.66 -2.87 10.10
CA ALA A 225 19.17 -2.06 11.22
C ALA A 225 18.25 -2.12 12.46
N TYR A 226 16.96 -2.41 12.26
CA TYR A 226 15.98 -2.53 13.34
C TYR A 226 15.88 -3.94 13.93
N LEU A 227 16.33 -4.96 13.19
CA LEU A 227 16.37 -6.36 13.61
C LEU A 227 17.76 -6.97 13.35
N PRO A 228 18.85 -6.40 13.92
CA PRO A 228 20.23 -6.75 13.55
C PRO A 228 20.61 -8.20 13.91
N LEU A 229 19.90 -8.79 14.86
CA LEU A 229 20.12 -10.18 15.26
C LEU A 229 19.38 -11.21 14.40
N VAL A 230 18.42 -10.76 13.56
CA VAL A 230 17.65 -11.64 12.69
C VAL A 230 18.40 -11.81 11.36
N PRO A 231 18.82 -13.04 11.01
CA PRO A 231 19.54 -13.26 9.76
C PRO A 231 18.60 -13.06 8.56
N THR A 232 19.20 -12.73 7.41
CA THR A 232 18.44 -12.66 6.17
C THR A 232 18.08 -14.06 5.67
N ALA A 233 17.05 -14.16 4.80
CA ALA A 233 16.76 -15.40 4.09
C ALA A 233 17.96 -15.84 3.26
N LYS A 234 18.68 -14.89 2.66
CA LYS A 234 19.89 -15.10 1.85
C LYS A 234 21.03 -15.70 2.67
N GLU A 235 21.33 -15.17 3.88
CA GLU A 235 22.32 -15.75 4.80
C GLU A 235 21.96 -17.19 5.20
N GLN A 236 20.68 -17.55 5.14
CA GLN A 236 20.17 -18.89 5.46
C GLN A 236 19.98 -19.80 4.21
N GLY A 237 20.55 -19.39 3.06
CA GLY A 237 20.60 -20.21 1.83
C GLY A 237 19.43 -19.97 0.86
N TYR A 238 18.56 -19.00 1.10
CA TYR A 238 17.44 -18.66 0.23
C TYR A 238 17.62 -17.23 -0.32
N ASP A 239 18.05 -17.12 -1.58
CA ASP A 239 18.30 -15.81 -2.22
C ASP A 239 16.97 -15.15 -2.62
N ILE A 240 16.20 -14.77 -1.62
CA ILE A 240 14.91 -14.11 -1.75
C ILE A 240 15.02 -12.73 -1.12
N VAL A 241 14.88 -11.70 -1.95
CA VAL A 241 14.82 -10.31 -1.52
C VAL A 241 13.42 -9.77 -1.79
N GLY A 242 12.76 -9.30 -0.76
CA GLY A 242 11.39 -8.82 -0.86
C GLY A 242 11.13 -7.60 0.03
N TYR A 243 11.05 -6.43 -0.58
CA TYR A 243 10.59 -5.22 0.09
C TYR A 243 9.42 -4.60 -0.67
N VAL A 244 8.52 -4.01 0.07
CA VAL A 244 7.42 -3.23 -0.50
C VAL A 244 7.84 -1.77 -0.56
N ARG A 245 7.71 -1.17 -1.73
CA ARG A 245 7.69 0.30 -1.87
C ARG A 245 6.25 0.75 -1.82
N ASP A 246 5.94 1.49 -0.77
CA ASP A 246 4.65 2.16 -0.67
C ASP A 246 4.76 3.55 -1.28
N SER A 247 3.78 3.88 -2.11
CA SER A 247 3.74 5.12 -2.87
C SER A 247 2.34 5.72 -2.79
N VAL A 248 2.25 7.02 -2.98
CA VAL A 248 0.99 7.70 -3.29
C VAL A 248 0.90 7.84 -4.79
N ALA A 249 -0.25 7.52 -5.35
CA ALA A 249 -0.53 7.66 -6.76
C ALA A 249 -1.87 8.37 -7.00
N ILE A 250 -2.05 8.82 -8.22
CA ILE A 250 -3.25 9.50 -8.70
C ILE A 250 -3.69 8.88 -10.03
N ASN A 251 -4.94 9.10 -10.43
CA ASN A 251 -5.39 8.76 -11.76
C ASN A 251 -4.52 9.44 -12.82
N VAL A 252 -4.00 8.66 -13.79
CA VAL A 252 -3.11 9.19 -14.85
C VAL A 252 -3.74 10.32 -15.66
N LYS A 253 -5.10 10.38 -15.71
CA LYS A 253 -5.85 11.43 -16.40
C LYS A 253 -5.95 12.75 -15.63
N ALA A 254 -5.39 12.83 -14.43
CA ALA A 254 -5.35 14.09 -13.67
C ALA A 254 -4.57 15.16 -14.45
N PRO A 255 -4.93 16.45 -14.31
CA PRO A 255 -4.19 17.55 -14.92
C PRO A 255 -2.71 17.56 -14.52
N GLN A 256 -1.85 18.10 -15.39
CA GLN A 256 -0.41 18.10 -15.12
C GLN A 256 -0.08 18.97 -13.90
N GLU A 257 -0.75 20.11 -13.74
CA GLU A 257 -0.56 21.04 -12.62
C GLU A 257 -0.84 20.41 -11.24
N VAL A 258 -1.56 19.27 -11.22
CA VAL A 258 -1.85 18.53 -10.00
C VAL A 258 -0.81 17.43 -9.73
N LYS A 259 -0.07 17.01 -10.77
CA LYS A 259 0.97 15.98 -10.68
C LYS A 259 2.33 16.54 -10.28
N ASP A 260 2.57 17.81 -10.62
CA ASP A 260 3.80 18.57 -10.34
C ASP A 260 3.78 19.15 -8.90
#